data_b5f93f820c23afecd51aaf6fb3dd5b74
#
_entry.id   b5f93f820c23afecd51aaf6fb3dd5b74
#
_cell.length_a   1.000
_cell.length_b   1.000
_cell.length_c   1.000
_cell.angle_alpha   90.00
_cell.angle_beta   90.00
_cell.angle_gamma   90.00
#
_symmetry.space_group_name_H-M   'P 1'
#
loop_
_entity.id
_entity.type
_entity.pdbx_description
1 polymer ?
#
loop_
_entity_poly.entity_id
_entity_poly.type
_entity_poly.pdbx_seq_one_letter_code
_entity_poly.pdbx_strand_id
1 'polypeptide(L)'
;LRQDPDIILVGEMRDLETISTAITAAETGHLVFGTLHTSSAPTTIDRIIDVFPPHQQGQMRIQLANVLQGIISQRLFVKKDGKGRIAATEILIGVPAVTNLIRNEKVHQIPSVMQTSRALGMHTLETSIQGLISAGHISLEEARPYLNVGEYT
;
A
#
# COMPACT_ATOMS: atom_id res chain seq x y z
N LEU A 1 -9.85 7.05 -22.20
CA LEU A 1 -10.77 5.91 -22.42
C LEU A 1 -11.30 5.80 -23.83
N ARG A 2 -10.90 6.70 -24.72
CA ARG A 2 -11.35 6.68 -26.13
C ARG A 2 -10.76 5.53 -26.94
N GLN A 3 -9.72 4.86 -26.44
CA GLN A 3 -9.05 3.75 -27.12
C GLN A 3 -9.49 2.38 -26.64
N ASP A 4 -10.52 2.33 -25.79
CA ASP A 4 -11.08 1.09 -25.21
C ASP A 4 -9.98 0.21 -24.57
N PRO A 5 -9.17 0.74 -23.62
CA PRO A 5 -8.10 -0.02 -23.01
C PRO A 5 -8.62 -1.03 -21.98
N ASP A 6 -7.91 -2.14 -21.81
CA ASP A 6 -8.14 -3.08 -20.71
C ASP A 6 -7.37 -2.69 -19.46
N ILE A 7 -6.20 -2.10 -19.65
CA ILE A 7 -5.28 -1.72 -18.57
C ILE A 7 -4.96 -0.23 -18.70
N ILE A 8 -5.03 0.47 -17.59
CA ILE A 8 -4.72 1.91 -17.51
C ILE A 8 -3.61 2.13 -16.49
N LEU A 9 -2.57 2.85 -16.91
CA LEU A 9 -1.51 3.29 -16.01
C LEU A 9 -1.68 4.78 -15.74
N VAL A 10 -1.84 5.13 -14.46
CA VAL A 10 -1.87 6.53 -14.00
C VAL A 10 -0.49 6.84 -13.42
N GLY A 11 0.22 7.79 -14.01
CA GLY A 11 1.59 8.10 -13.63
C GLY A 11 1.73 8.50 -12.17
N GLU A 12 0.84 9.36 -11.69
CA GLU A 12 0.84 9.80 -10.29
C GLU A 12 -0.55 10.28 -9.89
N MET A 13 -1.02 9.84 -8.73
CA MET A 13 -2.33 10.21 -8.20
C MET A 13 -2.16 11.22 -7.06
N ARG A 14 -2.22 12.51 -7.37
CA ARG A 14 -2.02 13.60 -6.40
C ARG A 14 -3.31 14.29 -5.97
N ASP A 15 -4.28 14.39 -6.87
CA ASP A 15 -5.45 15.24 -6.67
C ASP A 15 -6.74 14.44 -6.77
N LEU A 16 -7.82 15.07 -6.33
CA LEU A 16 -9.16 14.49 -6.32
C LEU A 16 -9.59 14.03 -7.71
N GLU A 17 -9.35 14.83 -8.74
CA GLU A 17 -9.80 14.53 -10.11
C GLU A 17 -9.14 13.25 -10.63
N THR A 18 -7.82 13.11 -10.48
CA THR A 18 -7.07 11.93 -10.93
C THR A 18 -7.51 10.68 -10.17
N ILE A 19 -7.63 10.78 -8.85
CA ILE A 19 -8.02 9.65 -8.00
C ILE A 19 -9.46 9.23 -8.29
N SER A 20 -10.39 10.20 -8.41
CA SER A 20 -11.79 9.94 -8.75
C SER A 20 -11.91 9.24 -10.11
N THR A 21 -11.17 9.71 -11.10
CA THR A 21 -11.16 9.11 -12.43
C THR A 21 -10.61 7.68 -12.39
N ALA A 22 -9.56 7.44 -11.63
CA ALA A 22 -8.96 6.11 -11.48
C ALA A 22 -9.95 5.11 -10.84
N ILE A 23 -10.64 5.52 -9.78
CA ILE A 23 -11.63 4.68 -9.12
C ILE A 23 -12.80 4.39 -10.05
N THR A 24 -13.31 5.38 -10.77
CA THR A 24 -14.38 5.21 -11.74
C THR A 24 -13.99 4.25 -12.85
N ALA A 25 -12.78 4.37 -13.38
CA ALA A 25 -12.27 3.45 -14.40
C ALA A 25 -12.19 2.00 -13.88
N ALA A 26 -11.74 1.84 -12.64
CA ALA A 26 -11.70 0.51 -12.01
C ALA A 26 -13.10 -0.09 -11.82
N GLU A 27 -14.08 0.72 -11.43
CA GLU A 27 -15.47 0.29 -11.28
C GLU A 27 -16.09 -0.14 -12.62
N THR A 28 -15.64 0.43 -13.73
CA THR A 28 -16.17 0.13 -15.06
C THR A 28 -15.42 -0.98 -15.79
N GLY A 29 -14.64 -1.77 -15.07
CA GLY A 29 -14.05 -3.01 -15.58
C GLY A 29 -12.62 -2.92 -16.06
N HIS A 30 -11.93 -1.81 -15.81
CA HIS A 30 -10.51 -1.64 -16.16
C HIS A 30 -9.60 -2.08 -15.01
N LEU A 31 -8.44 -2.65 -15.33
CA LEU A 31 -7.36 -2.80 -14.37
C LEU A 31 -6.55 -1.50 -14.35
N VAL A 32 -6.53 -0.83 -13.21
CA VAL A 32 -5.87 0.47 -13.07
C VAL A 32 -4.66 0.33 -12.15
N PHE A 33 -3.49 0.76 -12.63
CA PHE A 33 -2.29 0.93 -11.83
C PHE A 33 -2.06 2.42 -11.58
N GLY A 34 -1.91 2.80 -10.32
CA GLY A 34 -1.62 4.17 -9.95
C GLY A 34 -0.47 4.24 -8.96
N THR A 35 0.22 5.36 -8.90
CA THR A 35 1.30 5.57 -7.95
C THR A 35 1.00 6.72 -7.01
N LEU A 36 1.42 6.56 -5.76
CA LEU A 36 1.37 7.58 -4.72
C LEU A 36 2.71 7.59 -3.98
N HIS A 37 3.02 8.71 -3.34
CA HIS A 37 4.20 8.84 -2.49
C HIS A 37 3.80 8.64 -1.03
N THR A 38 3.71 7.40 -0.60
CA THR A 38 3.29 7.02 0.76
C THR A 38 4.22 5.95 1.32
N SER A 39 4.27 5.85 2.65
CA SER A 39 5.21 4.96 3.35
C SER A 39 4.63 3.58 3.68
N SER A 40 3.30 3.42 3.64
CA SER A 40 2.65 2.17 4.02
C SER A 40 1.33 2.00 3.29
N ALA A 41 0.79 0.77 3.30
CA ALA A 41 -0.52 0.49 2.72
C ALA A 41 -1.66 1.22 3.45
N PRO A 42 -1.75 1.21 4.79
CA PRO A 42 -2.78 1.99 5.49
C PRO A 42 -2.71 3.48 5.19
N THR A 43 -1.51 4.06 5.18
CA THR A 43 -1.32 5.48 4.84
C THR A 43 -1.76 5.78 3.41
N THR A 44 -1.54 4.86 2.48
CA THR A 44 -1.98 4.98 1.09
C THR A 44 -3.50 5.11 1.02
N ILE A 45 -4.22 4.24 1.73
CA ILE A 45 -5.68 4.25 1.77
C ILE A 45 -6.18 5.58 2.34
N ASP A 46 -5.63 6.02 3.47
CA ASP A 46 -5.99 7.29 4.09
C ASP A 46 -5.71 8.47 3.14
N ARG A 47 -4.58 8.46 2.44
CA ARG A 47 -4.22 9.52 1.49
C ARG A 47 -5.23 9.60 0.35
N ILE A 48 -5.67 8.46 -0.19
CA ILE A 48 -6.68 8.41 -1.25
C ILE A 48 -8.00 9.00 -0.76
N ILE A 49 -8.44 8.65 0.43
CA ILE A 49 -9.72 9.11 0.98
C ILE A 49 -9.67 10.60 1.35
N ASP A 50 -8.55 11.05 1.90
CA ASP A 50 -8.40 12.42 2.40
C ASP A 50 -8.48 13.51 1.32
N VAL A 51 -8.29 13.18 0.05
CA VAL A 51 -8.45 14.17 -1.04
C VAL A 51 -9.92 14.54 -1.27
N PHE A 52 -10.85 13.73 -0.79
CA PHE A 52 -12.28 13.98 -0.96
C PHE A 52 -12.83 14.84 0.19
N PRO A 53 -13.85 15.68 -0.08
CA PRO A 53 -14.54 16.41 0.98
C PRO A 53 -15.14 15.43 2.02
N PRO A 54 -15.26 15.84 3.30
CA PRO A 54 -15.75 14.95 4.35
C PRO A 54 -17.08 14.27 4.04
N HIS A 55 -18.01 14.97 3.39
CA HIS A 55 -19.32 14.40 3.05
C HIS A 55 -19.27 13.32 1.95
N GLN A 56 -18.17 13.21 1.21
CA GLN A 56 -17.98 12.21 0.18
C GLN A 56 -17.11 11.02 0.65
N GLN A 57 -16.38 11.17 1.74
CA GLN A 57 -15.40 10.17 2.16
C GLN A 57 -16.01 8.79 2.43
N GLY A 58 -17.18 8.74 3.08
CA GLY A 58 -17.86 7.47 3.35
C GLY A 58 -18.17 6.70 2.07
N GLN A 59 -18.70 7.39 1.05
CA GLN A 59 -19.00 6.76 -0.23
C GLN A 59 -17.72 6.33 -0.95
N MET A 60 -16.66 7.13 -0.88
CA MET A 60 -15.39 6.79 -1.52
C MET A 60 -14.70 5.59 -0.86
N ARG A 61 -14.86 5.41 0.45
CA ARG A 61 -14.39 4.20 1.14
C ARG A 61 -15.04 2.94 0.58
N ILE A 62 -16.34 2.99 0.37
CA ILE A 62 -17.10 1.87 -0.20
C ILE A 62 -16.61 1.58 -1.62
N GLN A 63 -16.47 2.59 -2.45
CA GLN A 63 -16.04 2.42 -3.84
C GLN A 63 -14.60 1.88 -3.91
N LEU A 64 -13.69 2.43 -3.12
CA LEU A 64 -12.31 1.94 -3.06
C LEU A 64 -12.26 0.49 -2.60
N ALA A 65 -13.00 0.16 -1.54
CA ALA A 65 -13.06 -1.21 -1.04
C ALA A 65 -13.55 -2.21 -2.09
N ASN A 66 -14.48 -1.79 -2.95
CA ASN A 66 -15.03 -2.66 -3.99
C ASN A 66 -14.05 -2.92 -5.13
N VAL A 67 -13.11 -2.02 -5.39
CA VAL A 67 -12.21 -2.12 -6.55
C VAL A 67 -10.76 -2.42 -6.20
N LEU A 68 -10.36 -2.26 -4.94
CA LEU A 68 -8.98 -2.43 -4.52
C LEU A 68 -8.51 -3.87 -4.72
N GLN A 69 -7.48 -4.05 -5.53
CA GLN A 69 -6.83 -5.34 -5.76
C GLN A 69 -5.60 -5.52 -4.87
N GLY A 70 -4.81 -4.49 -4.69
CA GLY A 70 -3.64 -4.55 -3.85
C GLY A 70 -2.89 -3.24 -3.76
N ILE A 71 -2.00 -3.14 -2.79
CA ILE A 71 -1.09 -2.01 -2.60
C ILE A 71 0.30 -2.58 -2.35
N ILE A 72 1.27 -2.09 -3.09
CA ILE A 72 2.67 -2.42 -2.90
C ILE A 72 3.40 -1.14 -2.50
N SER A 73 3.96 -1.13 -1.30
CA SER A 73 4.84 -0.05 -0.85
C SER A 73 6.27 -0.56 -0.84
N GLN A 74 7.22 0.30 -1.18
CA GLN A 74 8.61 -0.11 -1.19
C GLN A 74 9.50 0.96 -0.60
N ARG A 75 10.66 0.50 -0.07
CA ARG A 75 11.73 1.35 0.40
C ARG A 75 13.05 0.74 -0.01
N LEU A 76 13.93 1.56 -0.57
CA LEU A 76 15.25 1.12 -0.99
C LEU A 76 16.26 1.34 0.13
N PHE A 77 17.07 0.33 0.37
CA PHE A 77 18.19 0.40 1.32
C PHE A 77 19.51 0.19 0.59
N VAL A 78 20.56 0.86 1.05
CA VAL A 78 21.90 0.57 0.58
C VAL A 78 22.32 -0.81 1.13
N LYS A 79 22.82 -1.66 0.27
CA LYS A 79 23.28 -2.99 0.68
C LYS A 79 24.46 -2.89 1.64
N LYS A 80 24.55 -3.86 2.56
CA LYS A 80 25.60 -3.91 3.58
C LYS A 80 27.01 -3.91 2.99
N ASP A 81 27.19 -4.50 1.80
CA ASP A 81 28.47 -4.52 1.09
C ASP A 81 28.79 -3.22 0.34
N GLY A 82 27.89 -2.23 0.39
CA GLY A 82 28.03 -0.96 -0.32
C GLY A 82 27.82 -1.03 -1.84
N LYS A 83 27.42 -2.19 -2.37
CA LYS A 83 27.29 -2.42 -3.83
C LYS A 83 25.83 -2.42 -4.26
N GLY A 84 25.27 -1.23 -4.42
CA GLY A 84 23.91 -1.07 -4.91
C GLY A 84 22.87 -1.05 -3.78
N ARG A 85 21.61 -1.19 -4.18
CA ARG A 85 20.46 -1.09 -3.28
C ARG A 85 19.59 -2.33 -3.35
N ILE A 86 18.83 -2.55 -2.29
CA ILE A 86 17.85 -3.63 -2.22
C ILE A 86 16.53 -3.08 -1.67
N ALA A 87 15.42 -3.58 -2.18
CA ALA A 87 14.10 -3.12 -1.78
C ALA A 87 13.55 -3.95 -0.63
N ALA A 88 13.02 -3.27 0.37
CA ALA A 88 12.06 -3.83 1.31
C ALA A 88 10.66 -3.47 0.81
N THR A 89 9.71 -4.37 0.95
CA THR A 89 8.35 -4.17 0.45
C THR A 89 7.30 -4.41 1.51
N GLU A 90 6.15 -3.77 1.32
CA GLU A 90 4.92 -4.07 2.04
C GLU A 90 3.87 -4.44 1.00
N ILE A 91 3.18 -5.55 1.18
CA ILE A 91 2.17 -6.02 0.24
C ILE A 91 0.84 -6.21 0.95
N LEU A 92 -0.17 -5.49 0.47
CA LEU A 92 -1.55 -5.62 0.89
C LEU A 92 -2.37 -6.16 -0.29
N ILE A 93 -3.22 -7.15 -0.03
CA ILE A 93 -4.13 -7.71 -1.02
C ILE A 93 -5.56 -7.44 -0.61
N GLY A 94 -6.40 -7.05 -1.58
CA GLY A 94 -7.79 -6.64 -1.35
C GLY A 94 -8.74 -7.80 -1.09
N VAL A 95 -8.41 -8.65 -0.12
CA VAL A 95 -9.31 -9.72 0.35
C VAL A 95 -10.43 -9.15 1.23
N PRO A 96 -11.56 -9.86 1.41
CA PRO A 96 -12.69 -9.35 2.20
C PRO A 96 -12.33 -8.87 3.61
N ALA A 97 -11.41 -9.54 4.29
CA ALA A 97 -10.93 -9.13 5.61
C ALA A 97 -10.34 -7.71 5.60
N VAL A 98 -9.67 -7.34 4.52
CA VAL A 98 -9.09 -5.99 4.33
C VAL A 98 -10.15 -4.99 3.87
N THR A 99 -10.92 -5.33 2.85
CA THR A 99 -11.90 -4.40 2.28
C THR A 99 -13.00 -4.04 3.26
N ASN A 100 -13.39 -4.96 4.14
CA ASN A 100 -14.35 -4.67 5.21
C ASN A 100 -13.80 -3.65 6.22
N LEU A 101 -12.51 -3.70 6.53
CA LEU A 101 -11.87 -2.71 7.39
C LEU A 101 -11.85 -1.32 6.74
N ILE A 102 -11.66 -1.25 5.43
CA ILE A 102 -11.72 0.02 4.69
C ILE A 102 -13.13 0.61 4.77
N ARG A 103 -14.17 -0.18 4.50
CA ARG A 103 -15.56 0.26 4.55
C ARG A 103 -15.97 0.80 5.92
N ASN A 104 -15.45 0.20 6.99
CA ASN A 104 -15.85 0.48 8.37
C ASN A 104 -14.92 1.47 9.08
N GLU A 105 -14.07 2.18 8.35
CA GLU A 105 -13.12 3.15 8.89
C GLU A 105 -12.15 2.56 9.92
N LYS A 106 -11.79 1.29 9.73
CA LYS A 106 -10.88 0.55 10.62
C LYS A 106 -9.55 0.24 9.96
N VAL A 107 -9.04 1.17 9.15
CA VAL A 107 -7.78 1.03 8.42
C VAL A 107 -6.61 0.74 9.36
N HIS A 108 -6.65 1.27 10.59
CA HIS A 108 -5.63 1.03 11.61
C HIS A 108 -5.50 -0.46 12.01
N GLN A 109 -6.48 -1.30 11.71
CA GLN A 109 -6.43 -2.74 11.98
C GLN A 109 -5.84 -3.56 10.83
N ILE A 110 -5.59 -2.95 9.68
CA ILE A 110 -5.04 -3.65 8.50
C ILE A 110 -3.68 -4.29 8.80
N PRO A 111 -2.72 -3.65 9.50
CA PRO A 111 -1.45 -4.30 9.80
C PRO A 111 -1.57 -5.65 10.48
N SER A 112 -2.55 -5.81 11.40
CA SER A 112 -2.79 -7.10 12.07
C SER A 112 -3.22 -8.18 11.09
N VAL A 113 -4.08 -7.84 10.11
CA VAL A 113 -4.50 -8.79 9.07
C VAL A 113 -3.30 -9.17 8.19
N MET A 114 -2.47 -8.21 7.82
CA MET A 114 -1.28 -8.47 7.00
C MET A 114 -0.31 -9.43 7.69
N GLN A 115 -0.09 -9.26 9.00
CA GLN A 115 0.80 -10.11 9.79
C GLN A 115 0.34 -11.57 9.82
N THR A 116 -0.95 -11.82 9.77
CA THR A 116 -1.52 -13.17 9.84
C THR A 116 -1.88 -13.76 8.47
N SER A 117 -1.63 -13.03 7.38
CA SER A 117 -2.07 -13.42 6.04
C SER A 117 -0.90 -13.66 5.08
N ARG A 118 0.24 -14.15 5.58
CA ARG A 118 1.42 -14.47 4.75
C ARG A 118 1.10 -15.51 3.68
N ALA A 119 0.25 -16.46 3.98
CA ALA A 119 -0.16 -17.49 3.03
C ALA A 119 -0.90 -16.91 1.81
N LEU A 120 -1.49 -15.72 1.95
CA LEU A 120 -2.17 -15.00 0.86
C LEU A 120 -1.22 -14.05 0.12
N GLY A 121 0.05 -14.00 0.49
CA GLY A 121 1.06 -13.13 -0.15
C GLY A 121 1.22 -11.77 0.52
N MET A 122 0.59 -11.53 1.66
CA MET A 122 0.72 -10.27 2.39
C MET A 122 1.90 -10.28 3.36
N HIS A 123 2.55 -9.14 3.50
CA HIS A 123 3.54 -8.91 4.57
C HIS A 123 3.69 -7.41 4.82
N THR A 124 4.11 -7.07 6.05
CA THR A 124 4.39 -5.68 6.43
C THR A 124 5.80 -5.29 6.01
N LEU A 125 6.03 -3.99 5.88
CA LEU A 125 7.37 -3.45 5.59
C LEU A 125 8.39 -3.88 6.65
N GLU A 126 7.98 -3.87 7.92
CA GLU A 126 8.83 -4.29 9.03
C GLU A 126 9.31 -5.74 8.89
N THR A 127 8.38 -6.65 8.55
CA THR A 127 8.74 -8.06 8.31
C THR A 127 9.74 -8.20 7.16
N SER A 128 9.55 -7.44 6.08
CA SER A 128 10.46 -7.43 4.94
C SER A 128 11.86 -6.93 5.34
N ILE A 129 11.91 -5.83 6.10
CA ILE A 129 13.17 -5.27 6.60
C ILE A 129 13.91 -6.28 7.50
N GLN A 130 13.19 -6.91 8.42
CA GLN A 130 13.77 -7.95 9.29
C GLN A 130 14.36 -9.11 8.49
N GLY A 131 13.66 -9.54 7.44
CA GLY A 131 14.15 -10.58 6.54
C GLY A 131 15.45 -10.17 5.84
N LEU A 132 15.57 -8.92 5.41
CA LEU A 132 16.80 -8.41 4.80
C LEU A 132 17.96 -8.32 5.79
N ILE A 133 17.69 -7.95 7.03
CA ILE A 133 18.71 -7.95 8.10
C ILE A 133 19.19 -9.38 8.38
N SER A 134 18.26 -10.31 8.56
CA SER A 134 18.57 -11.71 8.85
C SER A 134 19.35 -12.39 7.72
N ALA A 135 19.08 -12.01 6.48
CA ALA A 135 19.79 -12.53 5.30
C ALA A 135 21.16 -11.84 5.08
N GLY A 136 21.50 -10.82 5.88
CA GLY A 136 22.77 -10.12 5.77
C GLY A 136 22.84 -9.10 4.63
N HIS A 137 21.70 -8.69 4.04
CA HIS A 137 21.66 -7.74 2.93
C HIS A 137 21.77 -6.29 3.38
N ILE A 138 21.25 -5.95 4.55
CA ILE A 138 21.31 -4.61 5.13
C ILE A 138 21.73 -4.69 6.60
N SER A 139 22.26 -3.58 7.14
CA SER A 139 22.65 -3.48 8.55
C SER A 139 21.46 -3.07 9.42
N LEU A 140 21.48 -3.46 10.69
CA LEU A 140 20.49 -3.01 11.67
C LEU A 140 20.48 -1.49 11.83
N GLU A 141 21.65 -0.84 11.76
CA GLU A 141 21.74 0.62 11.87
C GLU A 141 21.00 1.34 10.76
N GLU A 142 21.15 0.86 9.52
CA GLU A 142 20.48 1.42 8.35
C GLU A 142 18.95 1.28 8.48
N ALA A 143 18.49 0.18 9.03
CA ALA A 143 17.07 -0.15 9.15
C ALA A 143 16.39 0.45 10.38
N ARG A 144 17.15 0.76 11.43
CA ARG A 144 16.60 1.16 12.74
C ARG A 144 15.55 2.27 12.70
N PRO A 145 15.71 3.36 11.89
CA PRO A 145 14.68 4.40 11.80
C PRO A 145 13.32 3.92 11.30
N TYR A 146 13.26 2.75 10.67
CA TYR A 146 12.06 2.18 10.05
C TYR A 146 11.48 1.02 10.83
N LEU A 147 12.08 0.65 11.96
CA LEU A 147 11.60 -0.38 12.86
C LEU A 147 10.91 0.27 14.06
N ASN A 148 9.87 -0.39 14.57
CA ASN A 148 9.23 0.06 15.81
C ASN A 148 10.18 -0.15 16.99
N VAL A 149 10.56 0.95 17.64
CA VAL A 149 11.60 0.99 18.67
C VAL A 149 11.27 0.16 19.93
N GLY A 150 10.05 -0.33 20.07
CA GLY A 150 9.60 -1.06 21.27
C GLY A 150 9.89 -2.56 21.29
N GLU A 151 10.33 -3.16 20.20
CA GLU A 151 10.49 -4.62 20.10
C GLU A 151 11.95 -5.11 20.08
N TYR A 152 12.94 -4.20 20.13
CA TYR A 152 14.35 -4.55 19.95
C TYR A 152 15.30 -3.98 21.04
N THR A 153 14.77 -3.67 22.21
CA THR A 153 15.60 -3.35 23.37
C THR A 153 15.78 -4.53 24.28
#